data_808dbe111fb1af23387f69b45193a795
#
_entry.id   808dbe111fb1af23387f69b45193a795
#
_cell.length_a   1.000
_cell.length_b   1.000
_cell.length_c   1.000
_cell.angle_alpha   90.00
_cell.angle_beta   90.00
_cell.angle_gamma   90.00
#
_symmetry.space_group_name_H-M   'P 1'
#
loop_
_entity.id
_entity.type
_entity.pdbx_description
1 polymer ?
#
loop_
_entity_poly.entity_id
_entity_poly.type
_entity_poly.pdbx_seq_one_letter_code
_entity_poly.pdbx_strand_id
1 'polypeptide(L)'
;LYEVIQNRELPVEERAALILAVTHDLDKRIRKGRLYEIDDMLNRCQTPVFQKKAAEKWRLFRGQESKAKHEMHALFRRMYRLEVLDPKWTAFLKKAEHQLYEELSAETYGQVCSEFREFMKEREYEYEQLLMYFVFTYFCGAVYDENAFAKVKFAVYCTWMIRELDMARWLEKGRTFTLDDQIEIAHRLSREIEHSDPNLEALEHMMLEEPVFSLQELLSGILGTTRQPEKKMTKKTEEAEV
;
A
#
# COMPACT_ATOMS: atom_id res chain seq x y z
N LEU A 1 0.77 14.56 5.50
CA LEU A 1 0.90 13.12 5.27
C LEU A 1 1.20 12.37 6.57
N TYR A 2 2.15 12.85 7.38
CA TYR A 2 2.55 12.18 8.63
C TYR A 2 1.38 11.95 9.58
N GLU A 3 0.53 12.94 9.82
CA GLU A 3 -0.66 12.82 10.66
C GLU A 3 -1.59 11.68 10.19
N VAL A 4 -1.71 11.50 8.86
CA VAL A 4 -2.51 10.41 8.29
C VAL A 4 -1.84 9.05 8.50
N ILE A 5 -0.52 8.96 8.24
CA ILE A 5 0.23 7.71 8.39
C ILE A 5 0.24 7.25 9.85
N GLN A 6 0.30 8.19 10.80
CA GLN A 6 0.34 7.92 12.25
C GLN A 6 -1.05 7.78 12.90
N ASN A 7 -2.13 7.92 12.13
CA ASN A 7 -3.49 7.73 12.66
C ASN A 7 -3.80 6.25 12.86
N ARG A 8 -3.44 5.70 14.01
CA ARG A 8 -3.62 4.29 14.38
C ARG A 8 -5.07 3.89 14.68
N GLU A 9 -6.03 4.82 14.57
CA GLU A 9 -7.46 4.47 14.54
C GLU A 9 -7.86 3.79 13.21
N LEU A 10 -7.04 3.97 12.17
CA LEU A 10 -7.22 3.36 10.85
C LEU A 10 -6.18 2.26 10.62
N PRO A 11 -6.56 1.13 9.99
CA PRO A 11 -5.60 0.13 9.52
C PRO A 11 -4.59 0.73 8.53
N VAL A 12 -3.40 0.16 8.45
CA VAL A 12 -2.33 0.68 7.57
C VAL A 12 -2.75 0.74 6.11
N GLU A 13 -3.60 -0.18 5.65
CA GLU A 13 -4.16 -0.18 4.30
C GLU A 13 -5.01 1.07 4.03
N GLU A 14 -5.82 1.49 4.99
CA GLU A 14 -6.64 2.69 4.87
C GLU A 14 -5.80 3.96 4.93
N ARG A 15 -4.77 3.97 5.77
CA ARG A 15 -3.81 5.09 5.84
C ARG A 15 -3.06 5.27 4.53
N ALA A 16 -2.57 4.17 3.92
CA ALA A 16 -1.93 4.20 2.62
C ALA A 16 -2.89 4.65 1.51
N ALA A 17 -4.12 4.13 1.50
CA ALA A 17 -5.15 4.57 0.55
C ALA A 17 -5.45 6.06 0.69
N LEU A 18 -5.46 6.59 1.91
CA LEU A 18 -5.74 8.00 2.17
C LEU A 18 -4.61 8.90 1.68
N ILE A 19 -3.34 8.57 1.95
CA ILE A 19 -2.22 9.36 1.44
C ILE A 19 -2.14 9.33 -0.09
N LEU A 20 -2.44 8.20 -0.73
CA LEU A 20 -2.53 8.10 -2.19
C LEU A 20 -3.65 9.01 -2.74
N ALA A 21 -4.84 8.99 -2.14
CA ALA A 21 -5.96 9.79 -2.59
C ALA A 21 -5.72 11.30 -2.41
N VAL A 22 -5.14 11.69 -1.27
CA VAL A 22 -4.80 13.09 -0.97
C VAL A 22 -3.74 13.61 -1.93
N THR A 23 -2.68 12.85 -2.16
CA THR A 23 -1.59 13.29 -3.06
C THR A 23 -1.98 13.25 -4.52
N HIS A 24 -2.86 12.34 -4.94
CA HIS A 24 -3.44 12.37 -6.27
C HIS A 24 -4.29 13.63 -6.52
N ASP A 25 -5.04 14.09 -5.50
CA ASP A 25 -5.82 15.32 -5.59
C ASP A 25 -4.90 16.56 -5.55
N LEU A 26 -3.82 16.51 -4.76
CA LEU A 26 -2.77 17.53 -4.74
C LEU A 26 -2.09 17.68 -6.11
N ASP A 27 -1.63 16.57 -6.68
CA ASP A 27 -0.95 16.52 -7.98
C ASP A 27 -1.83 17.13 -9.11
N LYS A 28 -3.12 16.82 -9.09
CA LYS A 28 -4.09 17.44 -10.03
C LYS A 28 -4.16 18.95 -9.91
N ARG A 29 -4.03 19.52 -8.71
CA ARG A 29 -4.04 20.97 -8.50
C ARG A 29 -2.74 21.61 -8.96
N ILE A 30 -1.61 20.98 -8.64
CA ILE A 30 -0.29 21.42 -9.10
C ILE A 30 -0.30 21.51 -10.65
N ARG A 31 -0.66 20.42 -11.33
CA ARG A 31 -0.70 20.37 -12.81
C ARG A 31 -1.68 21.37 -13.45
N LYS A 32 -2.71 21.83 -12.72
CA LYS A 32 -3.67 22.83 -13.17
C LYS A 32 -3.30 24.26 -12.76
N GLY A 33 -2.17 24.47 -12.10
CA GLY A 33 -1.75 25.77 -11.57
C GLY A 33 -2.65 26.32 -10.44
N ARG A 34 -3.39 25.43 -9.74
CA ARG A 34 -4.34 25.82 -8.69
C ARG A 34 -3.72 25.71 -7.29
N LEU A 35 -2.53 26.27 -7.12
CA LEU A 35 -1.80 26.21 -5.86
C LEU A 35 -2.56 26.88 -4.69
N TYR A 36 -3.33 27.92 -4.98
CA TYR A 36 -4.16 28.63 -4.00
C TYR A 36 -5.29 27.79 -3.37
N GLU A 37 -5.62 26.62 -3.95
CA GLU A 37 -6.62 25.69 -3.41
C GLU A 37 -6.02 24.65 -2.44
N ILE A 38 -4.69 24.58 -2.31
CA ILE A 38 -4.02 23.48 -1.60
C ILE A 38 -4.33 23.51 -0.11
N ASP A 39 -4.25 24.67 0.53
CA ASP A 39 -4.50 24.79 1.98
C ASP A 39 -5.94 24.38 2.32
N ASP A 40 -6.92 24.83 1.55
CA ASP A 40 -8.33 24.44 1.73
C ASP A 40 -8.54 22.93 1.50
N MET A 41 -7.82 22.36 0.53
CA MET A 41 -7.86 20.92 0.27
C MET A 41 -7.29 20.14 1.43
N LEU A 42 -6.11 20.50 1.95
CA LEU A 42 -5.47 19.85 3.07
C LEU A 42 -6.33 19.92 4.35
N ASN A 43 -6.86 21.10 4.65
CA ASN A 43 -7.78 21.30 5.78
C ASN A 43 -9.03 20.40 5.69
N ARG A 44 -9.60 20.22 4.47
CA ARG A 44 -10.73 19.31 4.27
C ARG A 44 -10.35 17.85 4.44
N CYS A 45 -9.16 17.44 3.98
CA CYS A 45 -8.69 16.05 4.10
C CYS A 45 -8.51 15.62 5.57
N GLN A 46 -8.25 16.53 6.48
CA GLN A 46 -8.15 16.29 7.92
C GLN A 46 -9.52 16.10 8.60
N THR A 47 -10.62 16.46 7.93
CA THR A 47 -11.94 16.40 8.56
C THR A 47 -12.49 14.97 8.64
N PRO A 48 -13.19 14.60 9.74
CA PRO A 48 -13.86 13.30 9.85
C PRO A 48 -14.87 13.03 8.71
N VAL A 49 -15.48 14.10 8.18
CA VAL A 49 -16.41 14.01 7.06
C VAL A 49 -15.71 13.53 5.79
N PHE A 50 -14.52 14.04 5.50
CA PHE A 50 -13.72 13.59 4.36
C PHE A 50 -13.30 12.12 4.53
N GLN A 51 -12.76 11.76 5.69
CA GLN A 51 -12.32 10.40 6.00
C GLN A 51 -13.48 9.39 5.87
N LYS A 52 -14.66 9.74 6.38
CA LYS A 52 -15.88 8.92 6.22
C LYS A 52 -16.27 8.74 4.75
N LYS A 53 -16.29 9.81 3.97
CA LYS A 53 -16.59 9.74 2.53
C LYS A 53 -15.55 8.94 1.75
N ALA A 54 -14.28 9.03 2.11
CA ALA A 54 -13.22 8.22 1.53
C ALA A 54 -13.45 6.73 1.86
N ALA A 55 -13.68 6.39 3.12
CA ALA A 55 -13.98 5.02 3.56
C ALA A 55 -15.22 4.43 2.86
N GLU A 56 -16.27 5.24 2.61
CA GLU A 56 -17.44 4.81 1.85
C GLU A 56 -17.10 4.49 0.38
N LYS A 57 -16.26 5.30 -0.27
CA LYS A 57 -15.77 5.00 -1.63
C LYS A 57 -14.91 3.74 -1.67
N TRP A 58 -14.12 3.48 -0.65
CA TRP A 58 -13.25 2.30 -0.60
C TRP A 58 -14.00 0.99 -0.45
N ARG A 59 -15.27 1.00 -0.04
CA ARG A 59 -16.13 -0.21 -0.07
C ARG A 59 -16.19 -0.86 -1.44
N LEU A 60 -16.03 -0.08 -2.51
CA LEU A 60 -16.02 -0.60 -3.88
C LEU A 60 -14.79 -1.47 -4.19
N PHE A 61 -13.72 -1.31 -3.43
CA PHE A 61 -12.48 -2.08 -3.62
C PHE A 61 -12.41 -3.32 -2.74
N ARG A 62 -13.13 -3.35 -1.62
CA ARG A 62 -13.04 -4.42 -0.61
C ARG A 62 -13.74 -5.70 -1.06
N GLY A 63 -13.20 -6.87 -0.65
CA GLY A 63 -13.76 -8.18 -0.96
C GLY A 63 -13.62 -8.53 -2.45
N GLN A 64 -12.56 -8.06 -3.09
CA GLN A 64 -12.24 -8.32 -4.50
C GLN A 64 -10.91 -9.06 -4.62
N GLU A 65 -10.79 -10.22 -3.99
CA GLU A 65 -9.54 -10.97 -3.83
C GLU A 65 -8.87 -11.28 -5.17
N SER A 66 -9.67 -11.63 -6.21
CA SER A 66 -9.14 -11.95 -7.54
C SER A 66 -8.48 -10.72 -8.17
N LYS A 67 -9.11 -9.55 -8.08
CA LYS A 67 -8.55 -8.30 -8.59
C LYS A 67 -7.34 -7.88 -7.75
N ALA A 68 -7.45 -7.95 -6.43
CA ALA A 68 -6.35 -7.61 -5.53
C ALA A 68 -5.09 -8.44 -5.82
N LYS A 69 -5.24 -9.77 -5.94
CA LYS A 69 -4.14 -10.66 -6.29
C LYS A 69 -3.53 -10.31 -7.65
N HIS A 70 -4.37 -10.02 -8.66
CA HIS A 70 -3.92 -9.65 -9.99
C HIS A 70 -3.08 -8.37 -9.96
N GLU A 71 -3.57 -7.31 -9.30
CA GLU A 71 -2.89 -6.02 -9.23
C GLU A 71 -1.59 -6.09 -8.40
N MET A 72 -1.63 -6.81 -7.27
CA MET A 72 -0.43 -7.00 -6.46
C MET A 72 0.64 -7.82 -7.20
N HIS A 73 0.23 -8.87 -7.93
CA HIS A 73 1.16 -9.62 -8.78
C HIS A 73 1.75 -8.74 -9.90
N ALA A 74 0.92 -7.92 -10.53
CA ALA A 74 1.39 -7.00 -11.56
C ALA A 74 2.41 -5.99 -11.01
N LEU A 75 2.18 -5.45 -9.80
CA LEU A 75 3.14 -4.60 -9.09
C LEU A 75 4.42 -5.36 -8.72
N PHE A 76 4.29 -6.57 -8.19
CA PHE A 76 5.42 -7.43 -7.80
C PHE A 76 6.35 -7.69 -8.98
N ARG A 77 5.80 -7.97 -10.15
CA ARG A 77 6.59 -8.23 -11.37
C ARG A 77 7.40 -7.04 -11.85
N ARG A 78 7.15 -5.80 -11.39
CA ARG A 78 7.98 -4.63 -11.72
C ARG A 78 9.37 -4.74 -11.11
N MET A 79 9.55 -5.47 -10.02
CA MET A 79 10.87 -5.72 -9.44
C MET A 79 11.83 -6.49 -10.38
N TYR A 80 11.31 -7.30 -11.30
CA TYR A 80 12.14 -8.00 -12.31
C TYR A 80 12.68 -7.10 -13.43
N ARG A 81 12.18 -5.88 -13.53
CA ARG A 81 12.62 -4.91 -14.52
C ARG A 81 13.73 -4.01 -14.02
N LEU A 82 14.09 -4.18 -12.77
CA LEU A 82 15.15 -3.44 -12.11
C LEU A 82 16.49 -4.14 -12.34
N GLU A 83 17.56 -3.37 -12.35
CA GLU A 83 18.92 -3.87 -12.29
C GLU A 83 19.12 -4.68 -11.00
N VAL A 84 19.81 -5.81 -11.11
CA VAL A 84 20.05 -6.72 -9.98
C VAL A 84 21.41 -6.42 -9.36
N LEU A 85 21.43 -5.98 -8.11
CA LEU A 85 22.66 -5.73 -7.36
C LEU A 85 23.14 -6.97 -6.59
N ASP A 86 22.21 -7.71 -5.96
CA ASP A 86 22.51 -9.00 -5.31
C ASP A 86 22.15 -10.16 -6.23
N PRO A 87 23.10 -11.01 -6.65
CA PRO A 87 22.82 -12.17 -7.50
C PRO A 87 21.75 -13.13 -6.93
N LYS A 88 21.50 -13.10 -5.64
CA LYS A 88 20.47 -13.94 -4.98
C LYS A 88 19.07 -13.31 -5.04
N TRP A 89 18.96 -12.03 -5.41
CA TRP A 89 17.70 -11.30 -5.42
C TRP A 89 16.65 -11.94 -6.33
N THR A 90 17.02 -12.24 -7.57
CA THR A 90 16.09 -12.86 -8.54
C THR A 90 15.55 -14.20 -8.04
N ALA A 91 16.40 -15.05 -7.42
CA ALA A 91 15.96 -16.33 -6.90
C ALA A 91 15.02 -16.16 -5.68
N PHE A 92 15.29 -15.16 -4.84
CA PHE A 92 14.43 -14.79 -3.72
C PHE A 92 13.05 -14.31 -4.20
N LEU A 93 13.00 -13.42 -5.20
CA LEU A 93 11.74 -12.97 -5.80
C LEU A 93 10.94 -14.11 -6.42
N LYS A 94 11.59 -14.96 -7.22
CA LYS A 94 10.92 -16.12 -7.86
C LYS A 94 10.27 -17.05 -6.85
N LYS A 95 10.93 -17.30 -5.72
CA LYS A 95 10.38 -18.13 -4.65
C LYS A 95 9.13 -17.50 -4.04
N ALA A 96 9.17 -16.21 -3.73
CA ALA A 96 8.03 -15.48 -3.18
C ALA A 96 6.87 -15.39 -4.19
N GLU A 97 7.18 -15.10 -5.48
CA GLU A 97 6.18 -15.05 -6.55
C GLU A 97 5.46 -16.39 -6.71
N HIS A 98 6.21 -17.50 -6.81
CA HIS A 98 5.65 -18.83 -6.91
C HIS A 98 4.70 -19.13 -5.75
N GLN A 99 5.14 -18.90 -4.53
CA GLN A 99 4.38 -19.19 -3.33
C GLN A 99 3.09 -18.36 -3.21
N LEU A 100 3.13 -17.06 -3.52
CA LEU A 100 1.98 -16.18 -3.33
C LEU A 100 1.03 -16.15 -4.53
N TYR A 101 1.58 -16.21 -5.74
CA TYR A 101 0.81 -15.90 -6.94
C TYR A 101 0.57 -17.09 -7.85
N GLU A 102 1.38 -18.14 -7.79
CA GLU A 102 1.21 -19.34 -8.60
C GLU A 102 0.53 -20.46 -7.81
N GLU A 103 0.95 -20.74 -6.56
CA GLU A 103 0.38 -21.83 -5.75
C GLU A 103 -1.00 -21.47 -5.15
N LEU A 104 -1.23 -20.21 -4.76
CA LEU A 104 -2.48 -19.83 -4.09
C LEU A 104 -3.57 -19.48 -5.12
N SER A 105 -4.79 -19.94 -4.89
CA SER A 105 -5.98 -19.38 -5.55
C SER A 105 -6.21 -17.92 -5.09
N ALA A 106 -7.06 -17.18 -5.79
CA ALA A 106 -7.40 -15.81 -5.37
C ALA A 106 -8.05 -15.78 -3.97
N GLU A 107 -8.94 -16.72 -3.70
CA GLU A 107 -9.61 -16.86 -2.41
C GLU A 107 -8.60 -17.20 -1.30
N THR A 108 -7.71 -18.17 -1.54
CA THR A 108 -6.67 -18.57 -0.58
C THR A 108 -5.69 -17.43 -0.34
N TYR A 109 -5.30 -16.68 -1.38
CA TYR A 109 -4.47 -15.49 -1.24
C TYR A 109 -5.15 -14.44 -0.34
N GLY A 110 -6.45 -14.16 -0.56
CA GLY A 110 -7.21 -13.24 0.29
C GLY A 110 -7.30 -13.70 1.75
N GLN A 111 -7.45 -15.02 1.97
CA GLN A 111 -7.43 -15.61 3.31
C GLN A 111 -6.05 -15.45 3.97
N VAL A 112 -4.96 -15.76 3.25
CA VAL A 112 -3.58 -15.60 3.72
C VAL A 112 -3.30 -14.14 4.08
N CYS A 113 -3.70 -13.19 3.25
CA CYS A 113 -3.59 -11.75 3.56
C CYS A 113 -4.32 -11.38 4.86
N SER A 114 -5.51 -11.95 5.10
CA SER A 114 -6.29 -11.70 6.30
C SER A 114 -5.63 -12.29 7.56
N GLU A 115 -5.10 -13.51 7.46
CA GLU A 115 -4.40 -14.20 8.54
C GLU A 115 -3.08 -13.50 8.87
N PHE A 116 -2.32 -13.08 7.86
CA PHE A 116 -1.08 -12.33 8.06
C PHE A 116 -1.34 -10.95 8.68
N ARG A 117 -2.41 -10.26 8.27
CA ARG A 117 -2.84 -9.00 8.89
C ARG A 117 -3.14 -9.17 10.38
N GLU A 118 -3.86 -10.21 10.75
CA GLU A 118 -4.16 -10.47 12.17
C GLU A 118 -2.89 -10.85 12.95
N PHE A 119 -1.98 -11.63 12.33
CA PHE A 119 -0.67 -11.96 12.90
C PHE A 119 0.17 -10.71 13.17
N MET A 120 0.18 -9.75 12.23
CA MET A 120 0.98 -8.51 12.34
C MET A 120 0.28 -7.38 13.10
N LYS A 121 -0.92 -7.58 13.63
CA LYS A 121 -1.75 -6.52 14.22
C LYS A 121 -1.03 -5.70 15.30
N GLU A 122 -0.38 -6.36 16.23
CA GLU A 122 0.39 -5.69 17.29
C GLU A 122 1.71 -5.08 16.78
N ARG A 123 2.11 -5.44 15.57
CA ARG A 123 3.33 -5.02 14.88
C ARG A 123 3.05 -4.17 13.63
N GLU A 124 1.81 -3.75 13.41
CA GLU A 124 1.43 -2.92 12.26
C GLU A 124 2.23 -1.62 12.19
N TYR A 125 2.72 -1.13 13.34
CA TYR A 125 3.57 0.04 13.43
C TYR A 125 4.88 -0.10 12.62
N GLU A 126 5.33 -1.31 12.33
CA GLU A 126 6.54 -1.55 11.52
C GLU A 126 6.31 -1.08 10.07
N TYR A 127 5.13 -1.36 9.49
CA TYR A 127 4.74 -0.83 8.18
C TYR A 127 4.46 0.67 8.21
N GLU A 128 3.94 1.20 9.32
CA GLU A 128 3.83 2.64 9.55
C GLU A 128 5.20 3.31 9.46
N GLN A 129 6.24 2.74 10.12
CA GLN A 129 7.59 3.27 10.09
C GLN A 129 8.22 3.20 8.69
N LEU A 130 7.97 2.14 7.93
CA LEU A 130 8.42 2.03 6.54
C LEU A 130 7.77 3.10 5.66
N LEU A 131 6.45 3.29 5.75
CA LEU A 131 5.76 4.37 5.04
C LEU A 131 6.32 5.75 5.42
N MET A 132 6.53 6.00 6.72
CA MET A 132 7.11 7.24 7.21
C MET A 132 8.50 7.47 6.65
N TYR A 133 9.36 6.44 6.66
CA TYR A 133 10.72 6.49 6.14
C TYR A 133 10.73 6.86 4.65
N PHE A 134 9.98 6.14 3.81
CA PHE A 134 9.96 6.41 2.38
C PHE A 134 9.35 7.78 2.05
N VAL A 135 8.27 8.19 2.75
CA VAL A 135 7.69 9.53 2.57
C VAL A 135 8.69 10.60 3.01
N PHE A 136 9.36 10.43 4.15
CA PHE A 136 10.36 11.38 4.64
C PHE A 136 11.52 11.55 3.66
N THR A 137 12.03 10.44 3.14
CA THR A 137 13.22 10.43 2.29
C THR A 137 12.93 11.00 0.90
N TYR A 138 11.77 10.69 0.30
CA TYR A 138 11.54 10.96 -1.13
C TYR A 138 10.53 12.07 -1.42
N PHE A 139 9.57 12.33 -0.53
CA PHE A 139 8.46 13.25 -0.83
C PHE A 139 8.92 14.69 -1.08
N CYS A 140 9.96 15.16 -0.38
CA CYS A 140 10.49 16.51 -0.59
C CYS A 140 11.05 16.73 -2.00
N GLY A 141 11.42 15.67 -2.73
CA GLY A 141 11.83 15.73 -4.12
C GLY A 141 10.77 16.33 -5.06
N ALA A 142 9.49 16.21 -4.68
CA ALA A 142 8.37 16.78 -5.42
C ALA A 142 8.42 18.33 -5.59
N VAL A 143 9.22 19.01 -4.79
CA VAL A 143 9.48 20.46 -4.93
C VAL A 143 10.25 20.77 -6.22
N TYR A 144 11.06 19.81 -6.69
CA TYR A 144 11.91 20.00 -7.87
C TYR A 144 11.27 19.48 -9.16
N ASP A 145 10.47 18.42 -9.09
CA ASP A 145 9.93 17.72 -10.25
C ASP A 145 8.39 17.82 -10.37
N GLU A 146 7.73 18.44 -9.41
CA GLU A 146 6.27 18.63 -9.33
C GLU A 146 5.46 17.31 -9.31
N ASN A 147 6.09 16.17 -9.02
CA ASN A 147 5.51 14.84 -9.08
C ASN A 147 5.15 14.28 -7.68
N ALA A 148 4.39 15.05 -6.90
CA ALA A 148 4.02 14.67 -5.53
C ALA A 148 3.34 13.29 -5.44
N PHE A 149 2.48 12.96 -6.39
CA PHE A 149 1.80 11.67 -6.42
C PHE A 149 2.76 10.51 -6.71
N ALA A 150 3.74 10.68 -7.61
CA ALA A 150 4.75 9.66 -7.90
C ALA A 150 5.59 9.32 -6.66
N LYS A 151 5.98 10.31 -5.86
CA LYS A 151 6.75 10.10 -4.61
C LYS A 151 5.96 9.28 -3.59
N VAL A 152 4.66 9.53 -3.44
CA VAL A 152 3.83 8.74 -2.52
C VAL A 152 3.52 7.35 -3.08
N LYS A 153 3.33 7.20 -4.40
CA LYS A 153 3.25 5.87 -5.03
C LYS A 153 4.50 5.03 -4.72
N PHE A 154 5.69 5.65 -4.81
CA PHE A 154 6.96 5.00 -4.48
C PHE A 154 6.98 4.51 -3.03
N ALA A 155 6.62 5.37 -2.07
CA ALA A 155 6.59 5.01 -0.65
C ALA A 155 5.63 3.84 -0.38
N VAL A 156 4.43 3.90 -0.94
CA VAL A 156 3.43 2.85 -0.81
C VAL A 156 3.88 1.57 -1.51
N TYR A 157 4.41 1.66 -2.72
CA TYR A 157 4.91 0.50 -3.47
C TYR A 157 6.00 -0.24 -2.70
N CYS A 158 7.05 0.45 -2.26
CA CYS A 158 8.14 -0.18 -1.50
C CYS A 158 7.63 -0.85 -0.22
N THR A 159 6.76 -0.18 0.53
CA THR A 159 6.17 -0.74 1.76
C THR A 159 5.34 -1.99 1.46
N TRP A 160 4.53 -1.99 0.40
CA TRP A 160 3.71 -3.15 0.03
C TRP A 160 4.54 -4.30 -0.53
N MET A 161 5.60 -4.02 -1.29
CA MET A 161 6.52 -5.07 -1.74
C MET A 161 7.23 -5.74 -0.56
N ILE A 162 7.68 -4.96 0.44
CA ILE A 162 8.21 -5.53 1.69
C ILE A 162 7.15 -6.44 2.33
N ARG A 163 5.91 -5.97 2.46
CA ARG A 163 4.82 -6.72 3.10
C ARG A 163 4.49 -8.03 2.35
N GLU A 164 4.50 -8.03 1.03
CA GLU A 164 4.32 -9.27 0.24
C GLU A 164 5.48 -10.26 0.46
N LEU A 165 6.70 -9.77 0.51
CA LEU A 165 7.88 -10.58 0.80
C LEU A 165 7.89 -11.12 2.25
N ASP A 166 7.43 -10.31 3.21
CA ASP A 166 7.24 -10.71 4.62
C ASP A 166 6.20 -11.83 4.72
N MET A 167 5.08 -11.69 4.01
CA MET A 167 4.01 -12.69 3.97
C MET A 167 4.50 -14.00 3.34
N ALA A 168 5.29 -13.95 2.27
CA ALA A 168 5.92 -15.13 1.69
C ALA A 168 6.88 -15.80 2.68
N ARG A 169 7.71 -15.04 3.37
CA ARG A 169 8.61 -15.54 4.40
C ARG A 169 7.86 -16.17 5.57
N TRP A 170 6.77 -15.54 6.01
CA TRP A 170 5.90 -16.06 7.07
C TRP A 170 5.29 -17.41 6.68
N LEU A 171 4.80 -17.57 5.46
CA LEU A 171 4.32 -18.87 4.95
C LEU A 171 5.43 -19.90 4.88
N GLU A 172 6.59 -19.54 4.32
CA GLU A 172 7.77 -20.41 4.22
C GLU A 172 8.18 -20.98 5.59
N LYS A 173 8.12 -20.16 6.64
CA LYS A 173 8.50 -20.51 8.01
C LYS A 173 7.36 -21.15 8.83
N GLY A 174 6.31 -21.65 8.17
CA GLY A 174 5.18 -22.29 8.84
C GLY A 174 4.38 -21.33 9.72
N ARG A 175 4.17 -20.11 9.24
CA ARG A 175 3.40 -19.02 9.90
C ARG A 175 4.08 -18.45 11.13
N THR A 176 5.42 -18.42 11.12
CA THR A 176 6.24 -17.71 12.10
C THR A 176 7.02 -16.59 11.40
N PHE A 177 7.17 -15.45 12.05
CA PHE A 177 7.86 -14.31 11.48
C PHE A 177 8.39 -13.40 12.59
N THR A 178 9.68 -13.11 12.56
CA THR A 178 10.38 -12.32 13.57
C THR A 178 10.68 -10.91 13.06
N LEU A 179 11.10 -10.03 13.97
CA LEU A 179 11.61 -8.71 13.59
C LEU A 179 12.86 -8.81 12.71
N ASP A 180 13.74 -9.79 12.99
CA ASP A 180 14.96 -10.00 12.20
C ASP A 180 14.62 -10.40 10.75
N ASP A 181 13.55 -11.19 10.54
CA ASP A 181 13.07 -11.52 9.20
C ASP A 181 12.64 -10.26 8.43
N GLN A 182 11.91 -9.36 9.09
CA GLN A 182 11.46 -8.12 8.46
C GLN A 182 12.63 -7.17 8.16
N ILE A 183 13.56 -7.03 9.09
CA ILE A 183 14.77 -6.23 8.90
C ILE A 183 15.57 -6.77 7.71
N GLU A 184 15.76 -8.09 7.61
CA GLU A 184 16.46 -8.70 6.48
C GLU A 184 15.79 -8.38 5.15
N ILE A 185 14.45 -8.53 5.08
CA ILE A 185 13.68 -8.27 3.85
C ILE A 185 13.70 -6.80 3.47
N ALA A 186 13.46 -5.91 4.43
CA ALA A 186 13.52 -4.46 4.20
C ALA A 186 14.90 -4.01 3.72
N HIS A 187 15.98 -4.52 4.32
CA HIS A 187 17.37 -4.27 3.88
C HIS A 187 17.63 -4.77 2.46
N ARG A 188 17.14 -5.97 2.11
CA ARG A 188 17.33 -6.50 0.75
C ARG A 188 16.64 -5.63 -0.28
N LEU A 189 15.38 -5.23 -0.03
CA LEU A 189 14.65 -4.38 -0.96
C LEU A 189 15.28 -2.98 -1.05
N SER A 190 15.62 -2.36 0.07
CA SER A 190 16.31 -1.08 0.12
C SER A 190 17.62 -1.13 -0.67
N ARG A 191 18.43 -2.17 -0.49
CA ARG A 191 19.68 -2.34 -1.24
C ARG A 191 19.46 -2.41 -2.74
N GLU A 192 18.46 -3.17 -3.20
CA GLU A 192 18.18 -3.30 -4.64
C GLU A 192 17.60 -2.03 -5.26
N ILE A 193 16.84 -1.24 -4.50
CA ILE A 193 16.16 -0.06 -5.01
C ILE A 193 16.92 1.23 -4.69
N GLU A 194 17.22 1.47 -3.42
CA GLU A 194 17.72 2.78 -2.96
C GLU A 194 19.23 2.98 -3.19
N HIS A 195 19.98 1.89 -3.40
CA HIS A 195 21.42 1.96 -3.70
C HIS A 195 21.74 1.87 -5.20
N SER A 196 20.73 2.04 -6.06
CA SER A 196 20.87 2.09 -7.51
C SER A 196 20.09 3.28 -8.08
N ASP A 197 20.79 4.31 -8.52
CA ASP A 197 20.17 5.44 -9.21
C ASP A 197 19.34 4.98 -10.43
N PRO A 198 19.85 4.03 -11.29
CA PRO A 198 19.06 3.49 -12.38
C PRO A 198 17.75 2.83 -11.95
N ASN A 199 17.70 2.15 -10.78
CA ASN A 199 16.48 1.54 -10.26
C ASN A 199 15.49 2.57 -9.74
N LEU A 200 15.98 3.63 -9.08
CA LEU A 200 15.14 4.75 -8.65
C LEU A 200 14.50 5.45 -9.85
N GLU A 201 15.30 5.77 -10.86
CA GLU A 201 14.82 6.40 -12.11
C GLU A 201 13.82 5.50 -12.86
N ALA A 202 14.11 4.20 -12.98
CA ALA A 202 13.22 3.24 -13.61
C ALA A 202 11.87 3.14 -12.90
N LEU A 203 11.86 3.06 -11.57
CA LEU A 203 10.63 3.04 -10.77
C LEU A 203 9.85 4.35 -10.89
N GLU A 204 10.52 5.48 -10.85
CA GLU A 204 9.86 6.78 -11.04
C GLU A 204 9.19 6.86 -12.41
N HIS A 205 9.87 6.46 -13.46
CA HIS A 205 9.29 6.40 -14.81
C HIS A 205 8.07 5.47 -14.86
N MET A 206 8.18 4.25 -14.30
CA MET A 206 7.03 3.33 -14.26
C MET A 206 5.83 3.93 -13.51
N MET A 207 6.07 4.64 -12.40
CA MET A 207 5.02 5.29 -11.61
C MET A 207 4.33 6.42 -12.34
N LEU A 208 5.02 7.10 -13.24
CA LEU A 208 4.44 8.16 -14.06
C LEU A 208 3.62 7.61 -15.23
N GLU A 209 4.11 6.55 -15.89
CA GLU A 209 3.62 6.14 -17.20
C GLU A 209 2.74 4.88 -17.18
N GLU A 210 2.93 3.97 -16.22
CA GLU A 210 2.26 2.68 -16.27
C GLU A 210 0.91 2.65 -15.56
N PRO A 211 -0.14 2.13 -16.22
CA PRO A 211 -1.50 2.07 -15.66
C PRO A 211 -1.61 1.32 -14.33
N VAL A 212 -0.74 0.32 -14.08
CA VAL A 212 -0.72 -0.44 -12.81
C VAL A 212 -0.46 0.47 -11.60
N PHE A 213 0.21 1.59 -11.79
CA PHE A 213 0.41 2.62 -10.77
C PHE A 213 -0.69 3.70 -10.76
N SER A 214 -1.82 3.49 -11.45
CA SER A 214 -2.96 4.38 -11.28
C SER A 214 -3.54 4.27 -9.87
N LEU A 215 -4.17 5.35 -9.39
CA LEU A 215 -4.82 5.34 -8.07
C LEU A 215 -5.79 4.16 -7.92
N GLN A 216 -6.56 3.87 -8.98
CA GLN A 216 -7.58 2.81 -8.96
C GLN A 216 -6.94 1.42 -8.75
N GLU A 217 -5.87 1.10 -9.49
CA GLU A 217 -5.25 -0.21 -9.42
C GLU A 217 -4.47 -0.39 -8.11
N LEU A 218 -3.78 0.67 -7.63
CA LEU A 218 -3.16 0.65 -6.31
C LEU A 218 -4.19 0.41 -5.19
N LEU A 219 -5.33 1.11 -5.21
CA LEU A 219 -6.40 0.90 -4.24
C LEU A 219 -7.01 -0.50 -4.34
N SER A 220 -7.14 -1.05 -5.55
CA SER A 220 -7.62 -2.42 -5.76
C SER A 220 -6.67 -3.45 -5.14
N GLY A 221 -5.36 -3.31 -5.33
CA GLY A 221 -4.36 -4.19 -4.73
C GLY A 221 -4.36 -4.10 -3.20
N ILE A 222 -4.30 -2.89 -2.67
CA ILE A 222 -4.14 -2.64 -1.22
C ILE A 222 -5.39 -3.02 -0.42
N LEU A 223 -6.58 -2.63 -0.91
CA LEU A 223 -7.83 -2.77 -0.16
C LEU A 223 -8.62 -4.03 -0.52
N GLY A 224 -8.34 -4.66 -1.67
CA GLY A 224 -9.19 -5.72 -2.21
C GLY A 224 -9.26 -6.97 -1.34
N THR A 225 -8.22 -7.26 -0.56
CA THR A 225 -8.20 -8.36 0.42
C THR A 225 -8.74 -7.95 1.80
N THR A 226 -9.19 -6.71 1.98
CA THR A 226 -9.80 -6.26 3.23
C THR A 226 -11.28 -6.60 3.25
N ARG A 227 -11.80 -7.00 4.44
CA ARG A 227 -13.24 -7.31 4.58
C ARG A 227 -14.07 -6.04 4.54
N GLN A 228 -15.28 -6.16 4.03
CA GLN A 228 -16.26 -5.09 4.19
C GLN A 228 -16.62 -4.96 5.68
N PRO A 229 -16.74 -3.72 6.22
CA PRO A 229 -17.22 -3.55 7.59
C PRO A 229 -18.62 -4.17 7.69
N GLU A 230 -18.83 -5.01 8.70
CA GLU A 230 -20.15 -5.57 8.98
C GLU A 230 -21.17 -4.44 9.08
N LYS A 231 -22.27 -4.54 8.34
CA LYS A 231 -23.41 -3.64 8.56
C LYS A 231 -23.87 -3.88 9.99
N LYS A 232 -23.66 -2.92 10.88
CA LYS A 232 -24.34 -2.91 12.19
C LYS A 232 -25.84 -3.03 11.87
N MET A 233 -26.40 -4.21 12.06
CA MET A 233 -27.84 -4.38 12.10
C MET A 233 -28.34 -3.53 13.26
N THR A 234 -28.88 -2.36 12.95
CA THR A 234 -29.72 -1.63 13.88
C THR A 234 -30.88 -2.57 14.19
N LYS A 235 -30.83 -3.23 15.36
CA LYS A 235 -32.02 -3.83 15.98
C LYS A 235 -33.01 -2.69 16.15
N LYS A 236 -33.97 -2.57 15.24
CA LYS A 236 -35.24 -1.90 15.56
C LYS A 236 -35.86 -2.78 16.63
N THR A 237 -35.83 -2.30 17.85
CA THR A 237 -36.70 -2.76 18.94
C THR A 237 -38.12 -2.48 18.45
N GLU A 238 -38.80 -3.51 18.03
CA GLU A 238 -40.28 -3.52 18.02
C GLU A 238 -40.71 -3.51 19.50
N GLU A 239 -40.89 -2.33 20.04
CA GLU A 239 -41.86 -2.15 21.11
C GLU A 239 -43.21 -1.90 20.45
N ALA A 240 -43.90 -3.00 20.14
CA ALA A 240 -45.33 -2.99 19.91
C ALA A 240 -46.03 -3.15 21.28
N GLU A 241 -46.80 -2.18 21.60
CA GLU A 241 -48.14 -2.18 22.24
C GLU A 241 -48.52 -3.43 23.05
N VAL A 242 -48.70 -3.22 24.36
CA VAL A 242 -49.93 -3.60 25.08
C VAL A 242 -50.27 -2.50 26.07
#